data_8d223be4dedf414cbb9211137cc0370a
#
_entry.id   8d223be4dedf414cbb9211137cc0370a
#
_cell.length_a   1.000
_cell.length_b   1.000
_cell.length_c   1.000
_cell.angle_alpha   90.00
_cell.angle_beta   90.00
_cell.angle_gamma   90.00
#
_symmetry.space_group_name_H-M   'P 1'
#
loop_
_entity.id
_entity.type
_entity.pdbx_description
1 polymer ?
#
loop_
_entity_poly.entity_id
_entity_poly.type
_entity_poly.pdbx_seq_one_letter_code
_entity_poly.pdbx_strand_id
1 'polypeptide(L)'
;MARYLSRAELSCIAGKYIEMYYAIFGISKNDPAPINQEQFANSVLGLNLKMLPLCSDGHILGLTVFQRCSFTATLEDGTKLVEVFMPRDIVIDSALAADRCTGCRNFTIAHEAAHQILADLFPNDYGKQSSAVGTLPIGNETDNPHGRNGRQIPLRQSC
;
A
#
# COMPACT_ATOMS: atom_id res chain seq x y z
N MET A 1 -8.66 0.79 20.36
CA MET A 1 -8.55 2.20 19.90
C MET A 1 -7.18 2.31 19.23
N ALA A 2 -7.08 2.75 17.97
CA ALA A 2 -5.80 2.89 17.31
C ALA A 2 -4.95 3.95 18.05
N ARG A 3 -3.66 3.66 18.23
CA ARG A 3 -2.71 4.60 18.82
C ARG A 3 -2.58 5.82 17.91
N TYR A 4 -2.77 7.00 18.46
CA TYR A 4 -2.45 8.24 17.76
C TYR A 4 -0.95 8.51 17.86
N LEU A 5 -0.30 8.71 16.71
CA LEU A 5 1.11 9.09 16.62
C LEU A 5 1.21 10.57 16.27
N SER A 6 1.99 11.31 17.03
CA SER A 6 2.30 12.69 16.74
C SER A 6 3.22 12.80 15.51
N ARG A 7 3.22 13.96 14.88
CA ARG A 7 4.15 14.24 13.75
C ARG A 7 5.62 14.02 14.15
N ALA A 8 5.99 14.35 15.37
CA ALA A 8 7.36 14.16 15.88
C ALA A 8 7.71 12.67 15.97
N GLU A 9 6.80 11.84 16.48
CA GLU A 9 7.00 10.38 16.55
C GLU A 9 7.12 9.79 15.14
N LEU A 10 6.26 10.17 14.20
CA LEU A 10 6.33 9.73 12.81
C LEU A 10 7.65 10.14 12.16
N SER A 11 8.11 11.37 12.37
CA SER A 11 9.39 11.85 11.85
C SER A 11 10.58 11.08 12.44
N CYS A 12 10.53 10.75 13.74
CA CYS A 12 11.56 9.95 14.40
C CYS A 12 11.60 8.52 13.82
N ILE A 13 10.44 7.89 13.63
CA ILE A 13 10.33 6.56 13.02
C ILE A 13 10.91 6.60 11.59
N ALA A 14 10.44 7.53 10.75
CA ALA A 14 10.91 7.67 9.38
C ALA A 14 12.43 7.89 9.31
N GLY A 15 12.97 8.74 10.18
CA GLY A 15 14.41 9.00 10.26
C GLY A 15 15.24 7.75 10.50
N LYS A 16 14.82 6.87 11.39
CA LYS A 16 15.52 5.60 11.66
C LYS A 16 15.57 4.69 10.43
N TYR A 17 14.45 4.57 9.70
CA TYR A 17 14.40 3.74 8.50
C TYR A 17 15.21 4.33 7.33
N ILE A 18 15.25 5.67 7.22
CA ILE A 18 16.13 6.36 6.27
C ILE A 18 17.60 6.11 6.60
N GLU A 19 17.98 6.15 7.87
CA GLU A 19 19.33 5.81 8.32
C GLU A 19 19.71 4.36 7.99
N MET A 20 18.78 3.42 8.18
CA MET A 20 18.97 2.02 7.77
C MET A 20 19.19 1.88 6.26
N TYR A 21 18.40 2.59 5.45
CA TYR A 21 18.56 2.62 3.99
C TYR A 21 19.96 3.13 3.61
N TYR A 22 20.37 4.25 4.17
CA TYR A 22 21.69 4.84 3.91
C TYR A 22 22.83 3.90 4.31
N ALA A 23 22.69 3.22 5.45
CA ALA A 23 23.68 2.23 5.89
C ALA A 23 23.78 1.02 4.95
N ILE A 24 22.64 0.50 4.50
CA ILE A 24 22.60 -0.66 3.58
C ILE A 24 23.23 -0.32 2.22
N PHE A 25 22.96 0.88 1.70
CA PHE A 25 23.43 1.29 0.38
C PHE A 25 24.74 2.09 0.39
N GLY A 26 25.37 2.26 1.55
CA GLY A 26 26.63 2.97 1.68
C GLY A 26 26.53 4.47 1.37
N ILE A 27 25.35 5.06 1.56
CA ILE A 27 25.11 6.49 1.27
C ILE A 27 25.59 7.32 2.46
N SER A 28 26.43 8.33 2.19
CA SER A 28 26.94 9.23 3.21
C SER A 28 25.85 10.19 3.70
N LYS A 29 25.75 10.38 5.02
CA LYS A 29 24.87 11.40 5.60
C LYS A 29 25.25 12.82 5.20
N ASN A 30 26.53 13.04 4.85
CA ASN A 30 27.05 14.35 4.41
C ASN A 30 26.80 14.62 2.93
N ASP A 31 26.45 13.57 2.16
CA ASP A 31 26.12 13.66 0.75
C ASP A 31 24.86 12.80 0.48
N PRO A 32 23.69 13.27 0.92
CA PRO A 32 22.47 12.49 0.87
C PRO A 32 21.97 12.32 -0.58
N ALA A 33 21.64 11.08 -0.92
CA ALA A 33 21.03 10.74 -2.20
C ALA A 33 19.51 10.55 -2.06
N PRO A 34 18.74 10.73 -3.12
CA PRO A 34 17.32 10.39 -3.14
C PRO A 34 17.08 8.92 -2.80
N ILE A 35 16.05 8.65 -2.03
CA ILE A 35 15.64 7.28 -1.69
C ILE A 35 14.90 6.67 -2.89
N ASN A 36 15.34 5.50 -3.31
CA ASN A 36 14.58 4.66 -4.21
C ASN A 36 13.55 3.85 -3.41
N GLN A 37 12.26 4.11 -3.59
CA GLN A 37 11.20 3.53 -2.80
C GLN A 37 11.06 2.02 -2.99
N GLU A 38 11.33 1.50 -4.18
CA GLU A 38 11.31 0.06 -4.45
C GLU A 38 12.45 -0.65 -3.72
N GLN A 39 13.66 -0.10 -3.78
CA GLN A 39 14.81 -0.61 -3.02
C GLN A 39 14.57 -0.51 -1.52
N PHE A 40 13.98 0.59 -1.07
CA PHE A 40 13.63 0.77 0.34
C PHE A 40 12.65 -0.30 0.81
N ALA A 41 11.55 -0.49 0.10
CA ALA A 41 10.54 -1.49 0.42
C ALA A 41 11.15 -2.91 0.44
N ASN A 42 11.93 -3.26 -0.57
CA ASN A 42 12.49 -4.59 -0.71
C ASN A 42 13.67 -4.84 0.24
N SER A 43 14.70 -3.99 0.21
CA SER A 43 15.97 -4.26 0.90
C SER A 43 15.98 -3.86 2.37
N VAL A 44 15.22 -2.83 2.76
CA VAL A 44 15.14 -2.38 4.16
C VAL A 44 14.00 -3.08 4.90
N LEU A 45 12.85 -3.20 4.27
CA LEU A 45 11.65 -3.73 4.92
C LEU A 45 11.37 -5.20 4.58
N GLY A 46 12.04 -5.78 3.58
CA GLY A 46 11.78 -7.15 3.13
C GLY A 46 10.37 -7.32 2.57
N LEU A 47 9.84 -6.31 1.89
CA LEU A 47 8.53 -6.34 1.25
C LEU A 47 8.64 -6.83 -0.19
N ASN A 48 7.63 -7.56 -0.65
CA ASN A 48 7.54 -7.97 -2.04
C ASN A 48 6.61 -7.01 -2.79
N LEU A 49 7.16 -6.32 -3.78
CA LEU A 49 6.39 -5.41 -4.62
C LEU A 49 5.74 -6.18 -5.77
N LYS A 50 4.44 -6.07 -5.91
CA LYS A 50 3.67 -6.61 -7.03
C LYS A 50 2.94 -5.48 -7.76
N MET A 51 2.78 -5.61 -9.07
CA MET A 51 1.99 -4.68 -9.86
C MET A 51 0.86 -5.45 -10.56
N LEU A 52 -0.37 -5.07 -10.26
CA LEU A 52 -1.58 -5.71 -10.79
C LEU A 52 -2.67 -4.66 -11.03
N PRO A 53 -3.59 -4.89 -11.95
CA PRO A 53 -4.77 -4.03 -12.08
C PRO A 53 -5.66 -4.22 -10.86
N LEU A 54 -5.67 -3.22 -9.96
CA LEU A 54 -6.43 -3.30 -8.71
C LEU A 54 -7.87 -2.84 -8.87
N CYS A 55 -8.07 -1.79 -9.66
CA CYS A 55 -9.38 -1.19 -9.80
C CYS A 55 -9.52 -0.53 -11.17
N SER A 56 -10.64 -0.80 -11.87
CA SER A 56 -10.90 -0.23 -13.20
C SER A 56 -11.18 1.28 -13.17
N ASP A 57 -11.57 1.81 -12.00
CA ASP A 57 -11.92 3.22 -11.80
C ASP A 57 -10.77 4.06 -11.20
N GLY A 58 -9.62 3.43 -10.90
CA GLY A 58 -8.43 4.11 -10.37
C GLY A 58 -8.56 4.61 -8.93
N HIS A 59 -9.56 4.16 -8.17
CA HIS A 59 -9.74 4.58 -6.79
C HIS A 59 -8.78 3.91 -5.81
N ILE A 60 -8.25 2.72 -6.16
CA ILE A 60 -7.30 1.99 -5.33
C ILE A 60 -5.97 1.95 -6.06
N LEU A 61 -4.99 2.67 -5.56
CA LEU A 61 -3.66 2.78 -6.15
C LEU A 61 -2.64 1.80 -5.55
N GLY A 62 -2.91 1.33 -4.34
CA GLY A 62 -2.06 0.37 -3.66
C GLY A 62 -2.78 -0.32 -2.51
N LEU A 63 -2.19 -1.40 -2.04
CA LEU A 63 -2.62 -2.10 -0.83
C LEU A 63 -1.45 -2.84 -0.18
N THR A 64 -1.50 -2.93 1.15
CA THR A 64 -0.56 -3.68 1.97
C THR A 64 -1.22 -4.98 2.43
N VAL A 65 -0.53 -6.09 2.27
CA VAL A 65 -1.03 -7.42 2.63
C VAL A 65 -0.46 -7.87 3.98
N PHE A 66 -1.32 -8.00 4.99
CA PHE A 66 -0.93 -8.42 6.34
C PHE A 66 -1.21 -9.89 6.60
N GLN A 67 -2.12 -10.49 5.84
CA GLN A 67 -2.43 -11.91 5.93
C GLN A 67 -2.66 -12.49 4.54
N ARG A 68 -2.48 -13.81 4.42
CA ARG A 68 -2.71 -14.49 3.15
C ARG A 68 -4.15 -14.27 2.68
N CYS A 69 -4.30 -13.81 1.45
CA CYS A 69 -5.60 -13.62 0.80
C CYS A 69 -5.51 -13.93 -0.69
N SER A 70 -6.64 -14.13 -1.35
CA SER A 70 -6.74 -14.23 -2.80
C SER A 70 -7.47 -13.01 -3.36
N PHE A 71 -7.02 -12.57 -4.51
CA PHE A 71 -7.60 -11.45 -5.24
C PHE A 71 -7.90 -11.88 -6.67
N THR A 72 -9.07 -11.50 -7.17
CA THR A 72 -9.45 -11.74 -8.56
C THR A 72 -9.52 -10.41 -9.28
N ALA A 73 -8.61 -10.19 -10.22
CA ALA A 73 -8.65 -9.08 -11.15
C ALA A 73 -9.38 -9.51 -12.44
N THR A 74 -10.16 -8.60 -13.01
CA THR A 74 -10.69 -8.77 -14.34
C THR A 74 -9.88 -7.91 -15.31
N LEU A 75 -9.25 -8.55 -16.29
CA LEU A 75 -8.47 -7.87 -17.32
C LEU A 75 -9.42 -7.22 -18.35
N GLU A 76 -8.88 -6.33 -19.19
CA GLU A 76 -9.64 -5.60 -20.22
C GLU A 76 -10.36 -6.53 -21.22
N ASP A 77 -9.80 -7.70 -21.47
CA ASP A 77 -10.38 -8.74 -22.34
C ASP A 77 -11.45 -9.61 -21.64
N GLY A 78 -11.81 -9.29 -20.39
CA GLY A 78 -12.74 -10.06 -19.57
C GLY A 78 -12.13 -11.30 -18.90
N THR A 79 -10.85 -11.59 -19.11
CA THR A 79 -10.15 -12.70 -18.46
C THR A 79 -10.04 -12.44 -16.96
N LYS A 80 -10.30 -13.45 -16.15
CA LYS A 80 -10.12 -13.38 -14.69
C LYS A 80 -8.73 -13.89 -14.31
N LEU A 81 -7.95 -13.03 -13.68
CA LEU A 81 -6.67 -13.37 -13.07
C LEU A 81 -6.87 -13.56 -11.57
N VAL A 82 -6.56 -14.74 -11.07
CA VAL A 82 -6.58 -15.01 -9.63
C VAL A 82 -5.16 -15.03 -9.10
N GLU A 83 -4.87 -14.10 -8.19
CA GLU A 83 -3.58 -14.00 -7.52
C GLU A 83 -3.71 -14.32 -6.04
N VAL A 84 -2.69 -14.98 -5.50
CA VAL A 84 -2.56 -15.22 -4.06
C VAL A 84 -1.53 -14.27 -3.49
N PHE A 85 -1.96 -13.49 -2.52
CA PHE A 85 -1.08 -12.58 -1.79
C PHE A 85 -0.66 -13.20 -0.48
N MET A 86 0.58 -12.93 -0.11
CA MET A 86 1.20 -13.38 1.12
C MET A 86 1.45 -12.19 2.06
N PRO A 87 1.56 -12.43 3.36
CA PRO A 87 2.02 -11.38 4.28
C PRO A 87 3.32 -10.75 3.77
N ARG A 88 3.43 -9.43 3.88
CA ARG A 88 4.54 -8.60 3.38
C ARG A 88 4.55 -8.37 1.86
N ASP A 89 3.50 -8.77 1.14
CA ASP A 89 3.28 -8.25 -0.20
C ASP A 89 2.72 -6.83 -0.11
N ILE A 90 3.22 -5.94 -0.96
CA ILE A 90 2.57 -4.67 -1.29
C ILE A 90 2.22 -4.69 -2.77
N VAL A 91 1.01 -4.29 -3.07
CA VAL A 91 0.49 -4.33 -4.43
C VAL A 91 0.21 -2.91 -4.88
N ILE A 92 0.73 -2.56 -6.04
CA ILE A 92 0.57 -1.24 -6.65
C ILE A 92 -0.24 -1.41 -7.93
N ASP A 93 -1.16 -0.49 -8.19
CA ASP A 93 -1.95 -0.53 -9.41
C ASP A 93 -1.06 -0.44 -10.64
N SER A 94 -1.27 -1.33 -11.61
CA SER A 94 -0.48 -1.39 -12.85
C SER A 94 -0.62 -0.13 -13.71
N ALA A 95 -1.67 0.67 -13.54
CA ALA A 95 -1.80 1.97 -14.20
C ALA A 95 -0.68 2.95 -13.80
N LEU A 96 -0.03 2.74 -12.64
CA LEU A 96 1.12 3.53 -12.19
C LEU A 96 2.46 3.10 -12.80
N ALA A 97 2.49 2.07 -13.65
CA ALA A 97 3.72 1.60 -14.30
C ALA A 97 4.31 2.62 -15.29
N ALA A 98 3.47 3.48 -15.87
CA ALA A 98 3.91 4.47 -16.86
C ALA A 98 4.88 5.50 -16.23
N ASP A 99 5.89 5.92 -16.99
CA ASP A 99 6.92 6.87 -16.54
C ASP A 99 6.35 8.19 -16.03
N ARG A 100 5.28 8.69 -16.67
CA ARG A 100 4.56 9.89 -16.24
C ARG A 100 3.96 9.78 -14.83
N CYS A 101 3.77 8.56 -14.32
CA CYS A 101 3.19 8.29 -13.01
C CYS A 101 4.25 7.99 -11.94
N THR A 102 5.54 8.17 -12.25
CA THR A 102 6.64 7.83 -11.31
C THR A 102 6.47 8.48 -9.94
N GLY A 103 6.06 9.74 -9.87
CA GLY A 103 5.82 10.43 -8.60
C GLY A 103 4.69 9.78 -7.79
N CYS A 104 3.55 9.50 -8.43
CA CYS A 104 2.43 8.83 -7.79
C CYS A 104 2.79 7.40 -7.38
N ARG A 105 3.50 6.66 -8.23
CA ARG A 105 3.99 5.32 -7.91
C ARG A 105 4.88 5.33 -6.67
N ASN A 106 5.89 6.19 -6.65
CA ASN A 106 6.81 6.30 -5.53
C ASN A 106 6.09 6.68 -4.22
N PHE A 107 5.16 7.63 -4.30
CA PHE A 107 4.32 7.99 -3.15
C PHE A 107 3.49 6.81 -2.66
N THR A 108 2.85 6.07 -3.56
CA THR A 108 2.02 4.91 -3.22
C THR A 108 2.87 3.81 -2.57
N ILE A 109 4.05 3.49 -3.12
CA ILE A 109 4.96 2.51 -2.52
C ILE A 109 5.36 2.94 -1.10
N ALA A 110 5.73 4.20 -0.90
CA ALA A 110 6.10 4.72 0.41
C ALA A 110 4.91 4.68 1.41
N HIS A 111 3.70 4.96 0.92
CA HIS A 111 2.47 4.90 1.72
C HIS A 111 2.20 3.47 2.21
N GLU A 112 2.21 2.49 1.32
CA GLU A 112 1.99 1.09 1.66
C GLU A 112 3.11 0.53 2.57
N ALA A 113 4.36 0.92 2.32
CA ALA A 113 5.48 0.60 3.18
C ALA A 113 5.32 1.18 4.61
N ALA A 114 4.77 2.39 4.73
CA ALA A 114 4.50 2.99 6.04
C ALA A 114 3.44 2.19 6.83
N HIS A 115 2.42 1.67 6.18
CA HIS A 115 1.46 0.77 6.84
C HIS A 115 2.13 -0.46 7.43
N GLN A 116 3.07 -1.08 6.69
CA GLN A 116 3.83 -2.22 7.19
C GLN A 116 4.73 -1.85 8.37
N ILE A 117 5.44 -0.73 8.29
CA ILE A 117 6.28 -0.22 9.40
C ILE A 117 5.44 -0.05 10.66
N LEU A 118 4.28 0.59 10.54
CA LEU A 118 3.41 0.83 11.68
C LEU A 118 2.85 -0.48 12.26
N ALA A 119 2.49 -1.44 11.42
CA ALA A 119 2.03 -2.75 11.86
C ALA A 119 3.15 -3.55 12.56
N ASP A 120 4.39 -3.48 12.07
CA ASP A 120 5.55 -4.14 12.69
C ASP A 120 5.89 -3.52 14.06
N LEU A 121 5.84 -2.19 14.17
CA LEU A 121 6.16 -1.47 15.41
C LEU A 121 5.02 -1.52 16.45
N PHE A 122 3.78 -1.53 15.99
CA PHE A 122 2.58 -1.45 16.81
C PHE A 122 1.53 -2.49 16.40
N PRO A 123 1.83 -3.80 16.51
CA PRO A 123 0.98 -4.85 15.95
C PRO A 123 -0.41 -4.91 16.60
N ASN A 124 -0.54 -4.44 17.84
CA ASN A 124 -1.84 -4.41 18.53
C ASN A 124 -2.75 -3.27 18.03
N ASP A 125 -2.17 -2.21 17.53
CA ASP A 125 -2.89 -1.02 17.09
C ASP A 125 -3.13 -1.00 15.59
N TYR A 126 -2.13 -1.41 14.79
CA TYR A 126 -2.17 -1.32 13.33
C TYR A 126 -2.27 -2.69 12.64
N GLY A 127 -1.70 -3.75 13.21
CA GLY A 127 -1.71 -5.08 12.60
C GLY A 127 -3.09 -5.76 12.57
N LYS A 128 -4.01 -5.35 13.44
CA LYS A 128 -5.38 -5.91 13.51
C LYS A 128 -6.41 -5.12 12.69
N GLN A 129 -6.11 -3.88 12.33
CA GLN A 129 -7.05 -3.01 11.59
C GLN A 129 -7.04 -3.25 10.09
N SER A 130 -6.05 -3.96 9.59
CA SER A 130 -5.92 -4.25 8.17
C SER A 130 -6.99 -5.18 7.60
N SER A 131 -7.78 -5.84 8.44
CA SER A 131 -8.95 -6.58 7.98
C SER A 131 -10.08 -5.69 7.42
N ALA A 132 -10.04 -4.38 7.69
CA ALA A 132 -11.10 -3.46 7.31
C ALA A 132 -10.73 -2.51 6.14
N VAL A 133 -9.44 -2.34 5.84
CA VAL A 133 -9.01 -1.37 4.81
C VAL A 133 -8.57 -2.06 3.52
N GLY A 134 -8.26 -3.35 3.56
CA GLY A 134 -7.78 -4.11 2.41
C GLY A 134 -8.69 -5.26 1.96
N THR A 135 -9.87 -5.41 2.54
CA THR A 135 -10.83 -6.39 2.06
C THR A 135 -11.67 -5.73 0.98
N LEU A 136 -11.18 -5.79 -0.25
CA LEU A 136 -12.11 -5.69 -1.38
C LEU A 136 -13.14 -6.82 -1.18
N PRO A 137 -14.44 -6.53 -1.15
CA PRO A 137 -15.44 -7.56 -1.02
C PRO A 137 -15.26 -8.54 -2.18
N ILE A 138 -14.97 -9.78 -1.86
CA ILE A 138 -15.12 -10.87 -2.81
C ILE A 138 -16.58 -10.82 -3.22
N GLY A 139 -16.85 -10.40 -4.45
CA GLY A 139 -18.19 -10.36 -4.98
C GLY A 139 -18.79 -11.75 -4.95
N ASN A 140 -19.53 -12.06 -3.91
CA ASN A 140 -20.57 -13.06 -3.98
C ASN A 140 -21.71 -12.39 -4.73
N GLU A 141 -21.83 -12.70 -5.99
CA GLU A 141 -23.09 -12.53 -6.72
C GLU A 141 -24.17 -13.33 -5.99
N THR A 142 -24.97 -12.67 -5.19
CA THR A 142 -26.35 -13.03 -4.97
C THR A 142 -27.16 -11.77 -5.12
N ASP A 143 -27.93 -11.76 -6.19
CA ASP A 143 -29.00 -10.80 -6.47
C ASP A 143 -29.77 -10.42 -5.20
N ASN A 144 -29.85 -9.11 -4.94
CA ASN A 144 -31.05 -8.57 -4.33
C ASN A 144 -31.27 -7.10 -4.74
N PRO A 145 -32.32 -6.82 -5.52
CA PRO A 145 -32.68 -5.46 -5.87
C PRO A 145 -33.59 -4.87 -4.79
N HIS A 146 -33.13 -3.98 -3.98
CA HIS A 146 -33.87 -2.89 -3.31
C HIS A 146 -33.18 -2.39 -2.04
N GLY A 147 -32.93 -1.07 -2.02
CA GLY A 147 -32.66 -0.41 -0.72
C GLY A 147 -31.68 0.78 -0.77
N ARG A 148 -32.22 1.89 -1.04
CA ARG A 148 -31.89 3.31 -0.83
C ARG A 148 -30.84 3.67 0.22
N ASN A 149 -30.08 4.72 -0.14
CA ASN A 149 -29.55 5.84 0.67
C ASN A 149 -28.38 5.57 1.63
N GLY A 150 -27.26 6.16 1.30
CA GLY A 150 -26.16 6.41 2.24
C GLY A 150 -25.08 7.33 1.65
N ARG A 151 -25.05 8.51 2.15
CA ARG A 151 -24.24 9.70 1.88
C ARG A 151 -22.82 9.46 1.39
N GLN A 152 -22.51 10.00 0.22
CA GLN A 152 -21.16 10.21 -0.28
C GLN A 152 -20.44 11.28 0.53
N ILE A 153 -19.25 10.95 1.01
CA ILE A 153 -18.27 11.93 1.50
C ILE A 153 -17.25 12.10 0.38
N PRO A 154 -17.08 13.29 -0.19
CA PRO A 154 -16.11 13.49 -1.27
C PRO A 154 -14.71 13.60 -0.67
N LEU A 155 -13.85 12.63 -0.93
CA LEU A 155 -12.40 12.77 -0.77
C LEU A 155 -11.87 13.61 -1.94
N ARG A 156 -11.41 14.80 -1.64
CA ARG A 156 -10.68 15.65 -2.60
C ARG A 156 -9.36 14.98 -2.93
N GLN A 157 -9.24 14.59 -4.18
CA GLN A 157 -7.96 14.25 -4.79
C GLN A 157 -7.27 15.54 -5.24
N SER A 158 -6.02 15.67 -4.87
CA SER A 158 -5.08 16.60 -5.51
C SER A 158 -3.79 15.82 -5.71
N CYS A 159 -3.54 15.40 -6.92
CA CYS A 159 -2.21 15.22 -7.48
C CYS A 159 -1.91 16.41 -8.38
#